data_82584964c05068110bb0b9c90a4fdd65
#
_entry.id   82584964c05068110bb0b9c90a4fdd65
#
_cell.length_a   1.000
_cell.length_b   1.000
_cell.length_c   1.000
_cell.angle_alpha   90.00
_cell.angle_beta   90.00
_cell.angle_gamma   90.00
#
_symmetry.space_group_name_H-M   'P 1'
#
loop_
_entity.id
_entity.type
_entity.pdbx_description
1 polymer ?
#
loop_
_entity_poly.entity_id
_entity_poly.type
_entity_poly.pdbx_seq_one_letter_code
_entity_poly.pdbx_strand_id
1 'polypeptide(L)'
;LSRRQRQMCIRDRIYQAYLPFAILLCVYVILLFFMEEKGWKTKAFYVLRYLGMGVAGAALYYVILQILLKLQGKVLDTYQGINSMEQGGSGLGLFATIRGMYVDFLAFTVHGNVLVNNIFSFTACAALVLLVAYLLVRSMLRRKWWKNPAFFVIIILLAAGLPLLTNVILVISPNLTYHLLMRYQWVLYLILMLAFVDRYASEDGKTDIGIQWVALLAAGILVFNYGVSDNIGYSNLEKKYEKTYAYCVRLLDRIEQTEGYYQGIPIALVGVIGYDEFPTTDITGKVTDGMIGLSGDYLIYKGADYQAFMQNYLGATLNFLDPDTVGEIYMTQEYIDMDTFPGANSTRVVDGILYVKTENCGRD
;
A
#
# COMPACT_ATOMS: atom_id res chain seq x y z
N LEU A 1 1.42 -20.29 -14.32
CA LEU A 1 1.90 -19.82 -13.01
C LEU A 1 2.65 -20.96 -12.33
N SER A 2 3.95 -20.74 -12.04
CA SER A 2 4.82 -21.76 -11.45
C SER A 2 4.22 -22.27 -10.12
N ARG A 3 4.53 -23.53 -9.74
CA ARG A 3 4.15 -24.09 -8.43
C ARG A 3 4.55 -23.16 -7.27
N ARG A 4 5.67 -22.42 -7.40
CA ARG A 4 6.13 -21.43 -6.42
C ARG A 4 5.19 -20.21 -6.30
N GLN A 5 4.69 -19.67 -7.41
CA GLN A 5 3.75 -18.54 -7.38
C GLN A 5 2.39 -18.94 -6.79
N ARG A 6 1.87 -20.14 -7.12
CA ARG A 6 0.67 -20.68 -6.46
C ARG A 6 0.87 -20.92 -4.96
N GLN A 7 2.07 -21.36 -4.55
CA GLN A 7 2.40 -21.53 -3.13
C GLN A 7 2.54 -20.20 -2.40
N MET A 8 3.07 -19.14 -3.04
CA MET A 8 3.06 -17.79 -2.45
C MET A 8 1.63 -17.30 -2.23
N CYS A 9 0.76 -17.35 -3.23
CA CYS A 9 -0.66 -16.94 -3.08
C CYS A 9 -1.44 -17.75 -2.03
N ILE A 10 -1.05 -19.00 -1.75
CA ILE A 10 -1.66 -19.81 -0.68
C ILE A 10 -1.07 -19.45 0.69
N ARG A 11 0.20 -19.03 0.75
CA ARG A 11 0.87 -18.56 1.98
C ARG A 11 0.30 -17.25 2.50
N ASP A 12 -0.11 -16.35 1.60
CA ASP A 12 -0.58 -15.00 1.93
C ASP A 12 -2.08 -14.94 2.23
N ARG A 13 -2.77 -16.09 2.36
CA ARG A 13 -4.23 -16.13 2.58
C ARG A 13 -4.68 -15.52 3.90
N ILE A 14 -3.78 -15.33 4.88
CA ILE A 14 -4.08 -14.67 6.14
C ILE A 14 -3.26 -13.37 6.19
N TYR A 15 -3.73 -12.38 5.44
CA TYR A 15 -3.08 -11.09 5.34
C TYR A 15 -3.47 -10.19 6.51
N GLN A 16 -2.50 -9.85 7.34
CA GLN A 16 -2.70 -9.05 8.57
C GLN A 16 -3.30 -7.66 8.28
N ALA A 17 -3.17 -7.16 7.06
CA ALA A 17 -3.71 -5.87 6.63
C ALA A 17 -5.25 -5.80 6.67
N TYR A 18 -5.96 -6.93 6.76
CA TYR A 18 -7.42 -6.92 6.95
C TYR A 18 -7.88 -6.67 8.40
N LEU A 19 -6.98 -6.75 9.36
CA LEU A 19 -7.32 -6.50 10.77
C LEU A 19 -7.87 -5.08 11.01
N PRO A 20 -7.23 -4.01 10.51
CA PRO A 20 -7.78 -2.65 10.65
C PRO A 20 -9.16 -2.50 10.01
N PHE A 21 -9.41 -3.19 8.89
CA PHE A 21 -10.71 -3.19 8.21
C PHE A 21 -11.82 -3.74 9.12
N ALA A 22 -11.59 -4.91 9.74
CA ALA A 22 -12.53 -5.52 10.67
C ALA A 22 -12.74 -4.64 11.92
N ILE A 23 -11.68 -4.03 12.45
CA ILE A 23 -11.75 -3.14 13.60
C ILE A 23 -12.63 -1.92 13.29
N LEU A 24 -12.45 -1.25 12.15
CA LEU A 24 -13.25 -0.09 11.77
C LEU A 24 -14.73 -0.44 11.60
N LEU A 25 -15.06 -1.60 11.04
CA LEU A 25 -16.45 -2.07 11.00
C LEU A 25 -17.03 -2.25 12.40
N CYS A 26 -16.30 -2.86 13.31
CA CYS A 26 -16.73 -3.01 14.71
C CYS A 26 -16.92 -1.65 15.38
N VAL A 27 -16.02 -0.70 15.18
CA VAL A 27 -16.11 0.66 15.71
C VAL A 27 -17.37 1.37 15.19
N TYR A 28 -17.65 1.25 13.90
CA TYR A 28 -18.85 1.81 13.30
C TYR A 28 -20.13 1.23 13.91
N VAL A 29 -20.21 -0.08 14.07
CA VAL A 29 -21.35 -0.74 14.69
C VAL A 29 -21.50 -0.32 16.15
N ILE A 30 -20.39 -0.21 16.89
CA ILE A 30 -20.39 0.30 18.27
C ILE A 30 -20.92 1.74 18.30
N LEU A 31 -20.48 2.61 17.42
CA LEU A 31 -20.97 3.97 17.28
C LEU A 31 -22.50 3.99 17.09
N LEU A 32 -23.02 3.18 16.16
CA LEU A 32 -24.47 3.08 15.92
C LEU A 32 -25.22 2.62 17.17
N PHE A 33 -24.70 1.64 17.91
CA PHE A 33 -25.32 1.19 19.18
C PHE A 33 -25.34 2.30 20.25
N PHE A 34 -24.29 3.11 20.32
CA PHE A 34 -24.26 4.25 21.23
C PHE A 34 -25.28 5.33 20.85
N MET A 35 -25.57 5.45 19.56
CA MET A 35 -26.58 6.37 19.03
C MET A 35 -28.02 5.87 19.22
N GLU A 36 -28.25 4.60 19.54
CA GLU A 36 -29.58 4.05 19.86
C GLU A 36 -29.96 4.32 21.32
N GLU A 37 -31.28 4.45 21.59
CA GLU A 37 -31.83 4.68 22.93
C GLU A 37 -31.89 3.38 23.74
N LYS A 38 -30.76 2.68 23.86
CA LYS A 38 -30.65 1.45 24.66
C LYS A 38 -29.99 1.73 26.00
N GLY A 39 -30.36 0.97 27.01
CA GLY A 39 -29.78 1.08 28.35
C GLY A 39 -28.27 0.81 28.36
N TRP A 40 -27.53 1.44 29.26
CA TRP A 40 -26.06 1.34 29.36
C TRP A 40 -25.55 -0.11 29.49
N LYS A 41 -26.26 -0.96 30.26
CA LYS A 41 -25.88 -2.38 30.40
C LYS A 41 -25.90 -3.12 29.08
N THR A 42 -26.90 -2.86 28.24
CA THR A 42 -27.00 -3.46 26.90
C THR A 42 -25.87 -2.97 25.99
N LYS A 43 -25.55 -1.67 26.02
CA LYS A 43 -24.45 -1.10 25.26
C LYS A 43 -23.09 -1.72 25.66
N ALA A 44 -22.82 -1.80 26.96
CA ALA A 44 -21.62 -2.43 27.50
C ALA A 44 -21.51 -3.92 27.10
N PHE A 45 -22.62 -4.66 27.14
CA PHE A 45 -22.66 -6.05 26.69
C PHE A 45 -22.26 -6.21 25.21
N TYR A 46 -22.74 -5.34 24.31
CA TYR A 46 -22.38 -5.38 22.90
C TYR A 46 -20.89 -5.04 22.68
N VAL A 47 -20.36 -4.04 23.39
CA VAL A 47 -18.92 -3.71 23.31
C VAL A 47 -18.07 -4.91 23.75
N LEU A 48 -18.40 -5.52 24.88
CA LEU A 48 -17.71 -6.71 25.38
C LEU A 48 -17.81 -7.89 24.41
N ARG A 49 -18.97 -8.07 23.77
CA ARG A 49 -19.17 -9.11 22.75
C ARG A 49 -18.26 -8.90 21.54
N TYR A 50 -18.14 -7.68 21.02
CA TYR A 50 -17.24 -7.38 19.90
C TYR A 50 -15.77 -7.51 20.29
N LEU A 51 -15.38 -7.07 21.48
CA LEU A 51 -14.04 -7.29 22.02
C LEU A 51 -13.74 -8.79 22.16
N GLY A 52 -14.66 -9.56 22.75
CA GLY A 52 -14.54 -11.01 22.88
C GLY A 52 -14.41 -11.72 21.53
N MET A 53 -15.17 -11.26 20.54
CA MET A 53 -15.08 -11.78 19.17
C MET A 53 -13.71 -11.46 18.53
N GLY A 54 -13.18 -10.26 18.76
CA GLY A 54 -11.83 -9.88 18.30
C GLY A 54 -10.73 -10.72 18.95
N VAL A 55 -10.80 -10.93 20.27
CA VAL A 55 -9.85 -11.77 21.01
C VAL A 55 -9.93 -13.23 20.56
N ALA A 56 -11.14 -13.78 20.40
CA ALA A 56 -11.34 -15.14 19.91
C ALA A 56 -10.83 -15.31 18.48
N GLY A 57 -11.08 -14.33 17.61
CA GLY A 57 -10.55 -14.32 16.25
C GLY A 57 -9.03 -14.29 16.21
N ALA A 58 -8.38 -13.45 17.02
CA ALA A 58 -6.92 -13.37 17.11
C ALA A 58 -6.31 -14.69 17.65
N ALA A 59 -6.94 -15.29 18.67
CA ALA A 59 -6.50 -16.57 19.21
C ALA A 59 -6.62 -17.70 18.18
N LEU A 60 -7.75 -17.76 17.48
CA LEU A 60 -7.95 -18.74 16.40
C LEU A 60 -6.96 -18.57 15.26
N TYR A 61 -6.73 -17.32 14.85
CA TYR A 61 -5.69 -16.98 13.87
C TYR A 61 -4.32 -17.51 14.29
N TYR A 62 -3.91 -17.22 15.53
CA TYR A 62 -2.62 -17.65 16.05
C TYR A 62 -2.49 -19.19 16.08
N VAL A 63 -3.52 -19.89 16.53
CA VAL A 63 -3.53 -21.39 16.56
C VAL A 63 -3.41 -21.95 15.15
N ILE A 64 -4.20 -21.46 14.20
CA ILE A 64 -4.15 -21.91 12.82
C ILE A 64 -2.77 -21.66 12.20
N LEU A 65 -2.21 -20.46 12.44
CA LEU A 65 -0.87 -20.10 11.97
C LEU A 65 0.18 -21.08 12.49
N GLN A 66 0.19 -21.38 13.79
CA GLN A 66 1.15 -22.32 14.40
C GLN A 66 1.00 -23.74 13.85
N ILE A 67 -0.22 -24.20 13.63
CA ILE A 67 -0.49 -25.51 13.00
C ILE A 67 0.08 -25.54 11.58
N LEU A 68 -0.18 -24.51 10.78
CA LEU A 68 0.31 -24.44 9.39
C LEU A 68 1.83 -24.37 9.30
N LEU A 69 2.49 -23.61 10.18
CA LEU A 69 3.94 -23.52 10.25
C LEU A 69 4.57 -24.88 10.60
N LYS A 70 4.00 -25.60 11.59
CA LYS A 70 4.45 -26.95 11.95
C LYS A 70 4.28 -27.95 10.81
N LEU A 71 3.12 -27.94 10.15
CA LEU A 71 2.85 -28.86 9.03
C LEU A 71 3.76 -28.60 7.82
N GLN A 72 4.19 -27.37 7.61
CA GLN A 72 5.06 -26.99 6.51
C GLN A 72 6.55 -27.05 6.85
N GLY A 73 6.92 -27.24 8.12
CA GLY A 73 8.31 -27.22 8.57
C GLY A 73 9.01 -25.88 8.29
N LYS A 74 8.28 -24.75 8.34
CA LYS A 74 8.78 -23.43 7.97
C LYS A 74 8.68 -22.44 9.13
N VAL A 75 9.57 -21.47 9.11
CA VAL A 75 9.53 -20.29 9.99
C VAL A 75 8.85 -19.14 9.26
N LEU A 76 8.27 -18.20 9.99
CA LEU A 76 7.70 -16.98 9.43
C LEU A 76 8.76 -16.19 8.67
N ASP A 77 8.44 -15.80 7.46
CA ASP A 77 9.29 -14.94 6.64
C ASP A 77 9.21 -13.50 7.15
N THR A 78 10.35 -12.83 7.24
CA THR A 78 10.45 -11.42 7.66
C THR A 78 10.35 -10.44 6.48
N TYR A 79 9.89 -10.92 5.32
CA TYR A 79 9.76 -10.11 4.12
C TYR A 79 9.02 -8.80 4.39
N GLN A 80 9.66 -7.69 4.04
CA GLN A 80 9.15 -6.31 4.23
C GLN A 80 8.74 -5.94 5.68
N GLY A 81 9.27 -6.62 6.69
CA GLY A 81 8.99 -6.34 8.10
C GLY A 81 7.65 -6.83 8.62
N ILE A 82 6.89 -7.62 7.84
CA ILE A 82 5.53 -8.08 8.21
C ILE A 82 5.54 -8.95 9.48
N ASN A 83 6.61 -9.69 9.74
CA ASN A 83 6.75 -10.61 10.87
C ASN A 83 7.87 -10.19 11.84
N SER A 84 8.22 -8.92 11.88
CA SER A 84 9.29 -8.41 12.77
C SER A 84 8.87 -8.32 14.24
N MET A 85 7.77 -8.95 14.65
CA MET A 85 7.33 -9.02 16.04
C MET A 85 8.39 -9.59 17.00
N GLU A 86 9.18 -10.57 16.54
CA GLU A 86 10.24 -11.17 17.37
C GLU A 86 11.48 -10.28 17.49
N GLN A 87 11.70 -9.37 16.56
CA GLN A 87 12.75 -8.35 16.60
C GLN A 87 12.27 -7.08 17.32
N GLY A 88 11.34 -7.21 18.23
CA GLY A 88 10.68 -6.19 19.03
C GLY A 88 11.58 -5.28 19.83
N GLY A 89 12.37 -4.57 19.14
CA GLY A 89 13.32 -3.60 19.62
C GLY A 89 13.64 -2.57 18.57
N SER A 90 12.64 -1.99 17.89
CA SER A 90 12.85 -0.61 17.52
C SER A 90 12.94 0.14 18.84
N GLY A 91 14.06 0.74 19.18
CA GLY A 91 14.25 1.55 20.40
C GLY A 91 13.36 2.81 20.42
N LEU A 92 12.32 2.81 19.60
CA LEU A 92 11.22 3.77 19.57
C LEU A 92 10.26 3.39 20.69
N GLY A 93 10.23 4.17 21.76
CA GLY A 93 9.28 3.99 22.84
C GLY A 93 7.83 4.02 22.31
N LEU A 94 6.90 3.41 23.03
CA LEU A 94 5.46 3.35 22.71
C LEU A 94 4.90 4.72 22.23
N PHE A 95 5.38 5.80 22.82
CA PHE A 95 4.97 7.16 22.44
C PHE A 95 5.36 7.52 20.99
N ALA A 96 6.54 7.13 20.54
CA ALA A 96 6.98 7.39 19.16
C ALA A 96 6.17 6.57 18.14
N THR A 97 5.81 5.32 18.48
CA THR A 97 4.93 4.49 17.66
C THR A 97 3.54 5.12 17.55
N ILE A 98 2.94 5.53 18.67
CA ILE A 98 1.63 6.22 18.67
C ILE A 98 1.69 7.50 17.83
N ARG A 99 2.71 8.34 18.03
CA ARG A 99 2.90 9.54 17.22
C ARG A 99 3.03 9.21 15.73
N GLY A 100 3.79 8.17 15.39
CA GLY A 100 3.95 7.68 14.02
C GLY A 100 2.62 7.30 13.36
N MET A 101 1.73 6.63 14.10
CA MET A 101 0.40 6.23 13.62
C MET A 101 -0.48 7.46 13.29
N TYR A 102 -0.44 8.50 14.11
CA TYR A 102 -1.17 9.75 13.83
C TYR A 102 -0.59 10.50 12.64
N VAL A 103 0.75 10.59 12.57
CA VAL A 103 1.44 11.27 11.47
C VAL A 103 1.15 10.55 10.14
N ASP A 104 1.26 9.23 10.12
CA ASP A 104 0.95 8.42 8.92
C ASP A 104 -0.52 8.56 8.51
N PHE A 105 -1.44 8.52 9.48
CA PHE A 105 -2.87 8.71 9.19
C PHE A 105 -3.16 10.05 8.52
N LEU A 106 -2.62 11.14 9.07
CA LEU A 106 -2.81 12.47 8.52
C LEU A 106 -2.10 12.65 7.17
N ALA A 107 -0.87 12.16 7.08
CA ALA A 107 -0.11 12.21 5.83
C ALA A 107 -0.85 11.48 4.71
N PHE A 108 -1.30 10.25 4.94
CA PHE A 108 -2.02 9.49 3.92
C PHE A 108 -3.39 10.07 3.57
N THR A 109 -4.16 10.51 4.58
CA THR A 109 -5.53 11.02 4.38
C THR A 109 -5.55 12.35 3.63
N VAL A 110 -4.59 13.23 3.92
CA VAL A 110 -4.59 14.62 3.41
C VAL A 110 -3.53 14.86 2.35
N HIS A 111 -2.32 14.32 2.50
CA HIS A 111 -1.17 14.62 1.66
C HIS A 111 -0.79 13.48 0.69
N GLY A 112 -1.38 12.30 0.85
CA GLY A 112 -0.97 11.09 0.12
C GLY A 112 -1.41 11.01 -1.34
N ASN A 113 -2.07 12.03 -1.88
CA ASN A 113 -2.57 12.11 -3.27
C ASN A 113 -3.39 10.89 -3.74
N VAL A 114 -3.85 10.05 -2.81
CA VAL A 114 -4.65 8.86 -3.11
C VAL A 114 -6.14 9.10 -2.86
N LEU A 115 -6.50 9.45 -1.61
CA LEU A 115 -7.90 9.78 -1.28
C LEU A 115 -8.26 11.19 -1.73
N VAL A 116 -7.35 12.13 -1.53
CA VAL A 116 -7.50 13.53 -1.92
C VAL A 116 -6.41 13.85 -2.93
N ASN A 117 -6.66 13.57 -4.19
CA ASN A 117 -5.69 13.76 -5.28
C ASN A 117 -5.91 15.04 -6.10
N ASN A 118 -7.08 15.67 -5.94
CA ASN A 118 -7.43 16.92 -6.61
C ASN A 118 -8.58 17.64 -5.90
N ILE A 119 -8.95 18.81 -6.41
CA ILE A 119 -10.01 19.63 -5.84
C ILE A 119 -11.39 18.94 -5.84
N PHE A 120 -11.68 18.08 -6.81
CA PHE A 120 -12.95 17.36 -6.89
C PHE A 120 -13.08 16.31 -5.78
N SER A 121 -12.03 15.50 -5.58
CA SER A 121 -12.00 14.54 -4.47
C SER A 121 -12.01 15.24 -3.11
N PHE A 122 -11.30 16.37 -2.97
CA PHE A 122 -11.34 17.18 -1.76
C PHE A 122 -12.74 17.69 -1.44
N THR A 123 -13.40 18.33 -2.41
CA THR A 123 -14.75 18.90 -2.20
C THR A 123 -15.78 17.83 -1.92
N ALA A 124 -15.71 16.68 -2.59
CA ALA A 124 -16.62 15.56 -2.35
C ALA A 124 -16.39 14.91 -0.97
N CYS A 125 -15.16 14.67 -0.56
CA CYS A 125 -14.84 14.19 0.79
C CYS A 125 -15.28 15.20 1.87
N ALA A 126 -15.00 16.47 1.68
CA ALA A 126 -15.41 17.53 2.60
C ALA A 126 -16.95 17.60 2.72
N ALA A 127 -17.67 17.50 1.61
CA ALA A 127 -19.13 17.46 1.61
C ALA A 127 -19.68 16.27 2.42
N LEU A 128 -19.11 15.06 2.24
CA LEU A 128 -19.51 13.89 3.02
C LEU A 128 -19.23 14.05 4.51
N VAL A 129 -18.06 14.56 4.87
CA VAL A 129 -17.69 14.83 6.28
C VAL A 129 -18.65 15.85 6.91
N LEU A 130 -18.95 16.94 6.19
CA LEU A 130 -19.89 17.97 6.66
C LEU A 130 -21.31 17.42 6.79
N LEU A 131 -21.77 16.57 5.86
CA LEU A 131 -23.07 15.91 5.97
C LEU A 131 -23.16 15.00 7.20
N VAL A 132 -22.14 14.17 7.43
CA VAL A 132 -22.05 13.30 8.61
C VAL A 132 -22.05 14.12 9.88
N ALA A 133 -21.24 15.18 9.96
CA ALA A 133 -21.19 16.10 11.10
C ALA A 133 -22.55 16.77 11.34
N TYR A 134 -23.20 17.27 10.30
CA TYR A 134 -24.52 17.86 10.38
C TYR A 134 -25.56 16.87 10.93
N LEU A 135 -25.62 15.65 10.38
CA LEU A 135 -26.58 14.63 10.82
C LEU A 135 -26.29 14.16 12.24
N LEU A 136 -25.02 14.07 12.63
CA LEU A 136 -24.64 13.73 13.99
C LEU A 136 -25.09 14.80 14.98
N VAL A 137 -24.83 16.07 14.67
CA VAL A 137 -25.27 17.21 15.51
C VAL A 137 -26.80 17.27 15.56
N ARG A 138 -27.50 17.12 14.42
CA ARG A 138 -28.96 17.06 14.36
C ARG A 138 -29.53 15.96 15.25
N SER A 139 -28.97 14.74 15.18
CA SER A 139 -29.38 13.61 16.00
C SER A 139 -29.10 13.85 17.48
N MET A 140 -27.93 14.44 17.80
CA MET A 140 -27.59 14.83 19.18
C MET A 140 -28.59 15.81 19.78
N LEU A 141 -28.95 16.86 19.04
CA LEU A 141 -29.89 17.89 19.49
C LEU A 141 -31.31 17.30 19.70
N ARG A 142 -31.78 16.52 18.73
CA ARG A 142 -33.13 15.90 18.78
C ARG A 142 -33.28 14.94 19.93
N ARG A 143 -32.31 14.02 20.11
CA ARG A 143 -32.36 13.00 21.17
C ARG A 143 -31.84 13.49 22.51
N LYS A 144 -31.48 14.78 22.61
CA LYS A 144 -30.98 15.42 23.86
C LYS A 144 -29.77 14.72 24.45
N TRP A 145 -28.90 14.10 23.61
CA TRP A 145 -27.70 13.40 24.08
C TRP A 145 -26.71 14.34 24.79
N TRP A 146 -26.80 15.64 24.53
CA TRP A 146 -26.00 16.66 25.21
C TRP A 146 -26.23 16.68 26.74
N LYS A 147 -27.31 16.04 27.22
CA LYS A 147 -27.57 15.84 28.68
C LYS A 147 -26.77 14.64 29.24
N ASN A 148 -26.16 13.82 28.42
CA ASN A 148 -25.40 12.65 28.87
C ASN A 148 -23.89 12.85 28.56
N PRO A 149 -23.08 13.28 29.56
CA PRO A 149 -21.65 13.54 29.35
C PRO A 149 -20.88 12.30 28.89
N ALA A 150 -21.32 11.11 29.25
CA ALA A 150 -20.67 9.85 28.83
C ALA A 150 -20.71 9.68 27.30
N PHE A 151 -21.75 10.16 26.63
CA PHE A 151 -21.84 10.11 25.17
C PHE A 151 -20.74 10.94 24.49
N PHE A 152 -20.51 12.16 24.99
CA PHE A 152 -19.44 13.02 24.45
C PHE A 152 -18.06 12.40 24.65
N VAL A 153 -17.80 11.86 25.84
CA VAL A 153 -16.53 11.20 26.14
C VAL A 153 -16.28 10.06 25.15
N ILE A 154 -17.30 9.24 24.89
CA ILE A 154 -17.18 8.10 23.96
C ILE A 154 -16.93 8.58 22.52
N ILE A 155 -17.68 9.58 22.05
CA ILE A 155 -17.46 10.14 20.69
C ILE A 155 -16.04 10.69 20.55
N ILE A 156 -15.56 11.44 21.54
CA ILE A 156 -14.20 11.99 21.54
C ILE A 156 -13.17 10.86 21.55
N LEU A 157 -13.36 9.84 22.40
CA LEU A 157 -12.45 8.69 22.44
C LEU A 157 -12.44 7.90 21.14
N LEU A 158 -13.61 7.70 20.50
CA LEU A 158 -13.68 7.03 19.20
C LEU A 158 -13.00 7.87 18.13
N ALA A 159 -13.26 9.17 18.07
CA ALA A 159 -12.63 10.06 17.11
C ALA A 159 -11.10 10.13 17.29
N ALA A 160 -10.63 10.27 18.54
CA ALA A 160 -9.22 10.26 18.87
C ALA A 160 -8.57 8.88 18.60
N GLY A 161 -9.30 7.80 18.81
CA GLY A 161 -8.83 6.45 18.55
C GLY A 161 -8.78 6.04 17.08
N LEU A 162 -9.50 6.72 16.19
CA LEU A 162 -9.56 6.35 14.77
C LEU A 162 -8.18 6.20 14.11
N PRO A 163 -7.21 7.14 14.24
CA PRO A 163 -5.89 6.97 13.66
C PRO A 163 -5.14 5.73 14.18
N LEU A 164 -5.30 5.43 15.48
CA LEU A 164 -4.67 4.26 16.09
C LEU A 164 -5.30 2.96 15.59
N LEU A 165 -6.62 2.92 15.53
CA LEU A 165 -7.38 1.73 15.09
C LEU A 165 -7.20 1.46 13.59
N THR A 166 -7.04 2.51 12.79
CA THR A 166 -6.76 2.42 11.35
C THR A 166 -5.35 1.90 11.09
N ASN A 167 -4.38 2.33 11.89
CA ASN A 167 -2.97 2.01 11.74
C ASN A 167 -2.47 0.97 12.75
N VAL A 168 -3.37 0.14 13.30
CA VAL A 168 -3.02 -0.87 14.32
C VAL A 168 -1.93 -1.83 13.84
N ILE A 169 -1.81 -2.04 12.54
CA ILE A 169 -0.76 -2.88 11.96
C ILE A 169 0.65 -2.36 12.28
N LEU A 170 0.83 -1.05 12.45
CA LEU A 170 2.13 -0.46 12.80
C LEU A 170 2.53 -0.76 14.26
N VAL A 171 1.56 -1.12 15.13
CA VAL A 171 1.87 -1.63 16.48
C VAL A 171 2.35 -3.08 16.40
N ILE A 172 1.74 -3.86 15.52
CA ILE A 172 2.06 -5.28 15.34
C ILE A 172 3.40 -5.44 14.63
N SER A 173 3.67 -4.62 13.61
CA SER A 173 4.87 -4.68 12.78
C SER A 173 5.43 -3.27 12.56
N PRO A 174 6.22 -2.73 13.51
CA PRO A 174 6.71 -1.35 13.46
C PRO A 174 7.61 -1.02 12.26
N ASN A 175 8.34 -2.02 11.77
CA ASN A 175 9.28 -1.89 10.64
C ASN A 175 8.64 -2.24 9.28
N LEU A 176 7.31 -2.29 9.23
CA LEU A 176 6.57 -2.61 8.02
C LEU A 176 6.72 -1.52 6.96
N THR A 177 7.06 -1.90 5.74
CA THR A 177 6.87 -1.03 4.58
C THR A 177 5.38 -0.97 4.25
N TYR A 178 4.72 0.12 4.65
CA TYR A 178 3.27 0.25 4.60
C TYR A 178 2.78 0.64 3.20
N HIS A 179 2.69 -0.34 2.32
CA HIS A 179 2.26 -0.17 0.93
C HIS A 179 0.78 0.20 0.81
N LEU A 180 0.41 0.81 -0.32
CA LEU A 180 -0.97 1.18 -0.65
C LEU A 180 -1.92 -0.03 -0.57
N LEU A 181 -1.47 -1.21 -0.99
CA LEU A 181 -2.21 -2.48 -0.92
C LEU A 181 -2.64 -2.87 0.51
N MET A 182 -1.98 -2.35 1.53
CA MET A 182 -2.29 -2.62 2.94
C MET A 182 -3.25 -1.59 3.54
N ARG A 183 -3.73 -0.63 2.74
CA ARG A 183 -4.53 0.51 3.21
C ARG A 183 -6.00 0.42 2.77
N TYR A 184 -6.53 -0.79 2.57
CA TYR A 184 -7.94 -1.00 2.19
C TYR A 184 -8.95 -0.38 3.14
N GLN A 185 -8.61 -0.29 4.42
CA GLN A 185 -9.50 0.26 5.43
C GLN A 185 -9.88 1.72 5.19
N TRP A 186 -9.09 2.48 4.43
CA TRP A 186 -9.46 3.87 4.08
C TRP A 186 -10.71 3.96 3.20
N VAL A 187 -10.98 2.95 2.38
CA VAL A 187 -12.21 2.88 1.57
C VAL A 187 -13.45 2.82 2.47
N LEU A 188 -13.34 2.19 3.65
CA LEU A 188 -14.44 2.14 4.61
C LEU A 188 -14.87 3.52 5.09
N TYR A 189 -13.98 4.48 5.21
CA TYR A 189 -14.38 5.83 5.61
C TYR A 189 -15.43 6.40 4.66
N LEU A 190 -15.25 6.23 3.36
CA LEU A 190 -16.22 6.69 2.36
C LEU A 190 -17.52 5.89 2.42
N ILE A 191 -17.43 4.57 2.46
CA ILE A 191 -18.60 3.68 2.51
C ILE A 191 -19.41 3.91 3.79
N LEU A 192 -18.75 4.01 4.94
CA LEU A 192 -19.43 4.15 6.24
C LEU A 192 -20.02 5.56 6.40
N MET A 193 -19.42 6.60 5.83
CA MET A 193 -20.03 7.94 5.77
C MET A 193 -21.32 7.91 4.94
N LEU A 194 -21.32 7.27 3.78
CA LEU A 194 -22.52 7.12 2.95
C LEU A 194 -23.61 6.30 3.67
N ALA A 195 -23.25 5.18 4.28
CA ALA A 195 -24.15 4.36 5.07
C ALA A 195 -24.75 5.13 6.27
N PHE A 196 -23.96 6.00 6.89
CA PHE A 196 -24.41 6.88 7.96
C PHE A 196 -25.42 7.91 7.45
N VAL A 197 -25.13 8.55 6.31
CA VAL A 197 -26.06 9.51 5.68
C VAL A 197 -27.35 8.84 5.32
N ASP A 198 -27.32 7.69 4.64
CA ASP A 198 -28.52 6.94 4.26
C ASP A 198 -29.41 6.61 5.46
N ARG A 199 -28.81 6.12 6.56
CA ARG A 199 -29.52 5.77 7.79
C ARG A 199 -30.18 6.97 8.48
N TYR A 200 -29.48 8.12 8.57
CA TYR A 200 -29.92 9.26 9.36
C TYR A 200 -30.60 10.38 8.57
N ALA A 201 -30.51 10.38 7.24
CA ALA A 201 -31.27 11.28 6.38
C ALA A 201 -32.78 10.95 6.34
N SER A 202 -33.14 9.70 6.64
CA SER A 202 -34.53 9.20 6.62
C SER A 202 -35.11 9.02 8.04
N GLU A 203 -34.65 9.78 9.02
CA GLU A 203 -35.13 9.71 10.40
C GLU A 203 -36.53 10.36 10.51
N ASP A 204 -37.42 9.78 11.33
CA ASP A 204 -38.79 10.25 11.61
C ASP A 204 -39.80 10.14 10.44
N GLY A 205 -39.60 9.20 9.52
CA GLY A 205 -40.54 8.98 8.41
C GLY A 205 -40.56 10.09 7.37
N LYS A 206 -39.68 11.08 7.50
CA LYS A 206 -39.42 12.12 6.50
C LYS A 206 -38.01 11.96 5.95
N THR A 207 -37.94 11.55 4.72
CA THR A 207 -36.67 11.46 3.99
C THR A 207 -36.22 12.86 3.58
N ASP A 208 -35.02 13.25 3.99
CA ASP A 208 -34.39 14.48 3.52
C ASP A 208 -33.74 14.23 2.16
N ILE A 209 -34.55 14.34 1.12
CA ILE A 209 -34.15 14.06 -0.28
C ILE A 209 -32.95 14.91 -0.68
N GLY A 210 -32.87 16.15 -0.19
CA GLY A 210 -31.74 17.04 -0.51
C GLY A 210 -30.40 16.52 -0.01
N ILE A 211 -30.38 16.02 1.23
CA ILE A 211 -29.19 15.42 1.84
C ILE A 211 -28.74 14.17 1.07
N GLN A 212 -29.70 13.31 0.69
CA GLN A 212 -29.40 12.10 -0.07
C GLN A 212 -28.84 12.42 -1.47
N TRP A 213 -29.40 13.43 -2.15
CA TRP A 213 -28.86 13.87 -3.46
C TRP A 213 -27.44 14.44 -3.35
N VAL A 214 -27.14 15.22 -2.32
CA VAL A 214 -25.78 15.74 -2.10
C VAL A 214 -24.81 14.60 -1.84
N ALA A 215 -25.18 13.62 -1.03
CA ALA A 215 -24.35 12.45 -0.76
C ALA A 215 -24.13 11.60 -2.03
N LEU A 216 -25.18 11.38 -2.83
CA LEU A 216 -25.10 10.66 -4.09
C LEU A 216 -24.21 11.38 -5.11
N LEU A 217 -24.33 12.70 -5.22
CA LEU A 217 -23.47 13.51 -6.08
C LEU A 217 -22.01 13.44 -5.64
N ALA A 218 -21.73 13.56 -4.34
CA ALA A 218 -20.39 13.42 -3.80
C ALA A 218 -19.81 12.03 -4.08
N ALA A 219 -20.58 10.97 -3.88
CA ALA A 219 -20.19 9.60 -4.21
C ALA A 219 -19.90 9.45 -5.72
N GLY A 220 -20.76 9.99 -6.59
CA GLY A 220 -20.56 9.97 -8.04
C GLY A 220 -19.28 10.69 -8.47
N ILE A 221 -18.99 11.85 -7.89
CA ILE A 221 -17.74 12.59 -8.14
C ILE A 221 -16.51 11.75 -7.71
N LEU A 222 -16.56 11.11 -6.54
CA LEU A 222 -15.45 10.28 -6.06
C LEU A 222 -15.22 9.05 -6.94
N VAL A 223 -16.28 8.32 -7.29
CA VAL A 223 -16.18 7.14 -8.17
C VAL A 223 -15.62 7.53 -9.53
N PHE A 224 -16.13 8.61 -10.12
CA PHE A 224 -15.62 9.11 -11.41
C PHE A 224 -14.16 9.52 -11.31
N ASN A 225 -13.79 10.29 -10.28
CA ASN A 225 -12.43 10.76 -10.08
C ASN A 225 -11.45 9.61 -9.88
N TYR A 226 -11.80 8.60 -9.07
CA TYR A 226 -10.93 7.43 -8.87
C TYR A 226 -10.85 6.56 -10.12
N GLY A 227 -11.95 6.42 -10.88
CA GLY A 227 -11.93 5.74 -12.16
C GLY A 227 -11.00 6.41 -13.18
N VAL A 228 -10.99 7.74 -13.25
CA VAL A 228 -10.03 8.49 -14.08
C VAL A 228 -8.60 8.26 -13.61
N SER A 229 -8.35 8.33 -12.29
CA SER A 229 -7.01 8.10 -11.72
C SER A 229 -6.50 6.69 -12.00
N ASP A 230 -7.37 5.70 -11.91
CA ASP A 230 -7.06 4.30 -12.21
C ASP A 230 -6.71 4.11 -13.69
N ASN A 231 -7.48 4.68 -14.60
CA ASN A 231 -7.19 4.66 -16.03
C ASN A 231 -5.84 5.32 -16.36
N ILE A 232 -5.50 6.44 -15.71
CA ILE A 232 -4.18 7.06 -15.88
C ILE A 232 -3.08 6.12 -15.38
N GLY A 233 -3.29 5.47 -14.22
CA GLY A 233 -2.37 4.48 -13.67
C GLY A 233 -2.11 3.31 -14.63
N TYR A 234 -3.17 2.70 -15.16
CA TYR A 234 -3.05 1.62 -16.14
C TYR A 234 -2.37 2.05 -17.43
N SER A 235 -2.71 3.23 -17.97
CA SER A 235 -2.06 3.76 -19.16
C SER A 235 -0.55 4.00 -18.94
N ASN A 236 -0.17 4.48 -17.76
CA ASN A 236 1.24 4.67 -17.43
C ASN A 236 1.97 3.34 -17.21
N LEU A 237 1.32 2.33 -16.64
CA LEU A 237 1.89 0.98 -16.53
C LEU A 237 2.13 0.35 -17.89
N GLU A 238 1.19 0.49 -18.83
CA GLU A 238 1.34 0.03 -20.21
C GLU A 238 2.53 0.70 -20.89
N LYS A 239 2.62 2.02 -20.84
CA LYS A 239 3.77 2.77 -21.37
C LYS A 239 5.10 2.36 -20.73
N LYS A 240 5.11 2.13 -19.41
CA LYS A 240 6.31 1.65 -18.71
C LYS A 240 6.71 0.26 -19.20
N TYR A 241 5.73 -0.64 -19.39
CA TYR A 241 5.97 -1.96 -19.95
C TYR A 241 6.55 -1.89 -21.36
N GLU A 242 5.96 -1.10 -22.26
CA GLU A 242 6.45 -0.93 -23.63
C GLU A 242 7.88 -0.39 -23.68
N LYS A 243 8.17 0.63 -22.87
CA LYS A 243 9.53 1.18 -22.74
C LYS A 243 10.50 0.15 -22.18
N THR A 244 10.08 -0.59 -21.16
CA THR A 244 10.91 -1.65 -20.57
C THR A 244 11.22 -2.72 -21.59
N TYR A 245 10.22 -3.15 -22.36
CA TYR A 245 10.39 -4.13 -23.42
C TYR A 245 11.38 -3.65 -24.49
N ALA A 246 11.17 -2.44 -25.03
CA ALA A 246 12.04 -1.84 -26.03
C ALA A 246 13.48 -1.65 -25.53
N TYR A 247 13.65 -1.24 -24.28
CA TYR A 247 14.97 -1.08 -23.66
C TYR A 247 15.66 -2.44 -23.50
N CYS A 248 14.96 -3.42 -22.96
CA CYS A 248 15.52 -4.76 -22.71
C CYS A 248 15.86 -5.51 -23.98
N VAL A 249 15.11 -5.35 -25.08
CA VAL A 249 15.46 -5.92 -26.40
C VAL A 249 16.79 -5.36 -26.88
N ARG A 250 17.00 -4.03 -26.83
CA ARG A 250 18.24 -3.39 -27.21
C ARG A 250 19.41 -3.78 -26.31
N LEU A 251 19.16 -3.92 -25.01
CA LEU A 251 20.16 -4.33 -24.04
C LEU A 251 20.59 -5.78 -24.26
N LEU A 252 19.64 -6.68 -24.54
CA LEU A 252 19.91 -8.08 -24.85
C LEU A 252 20.77 -8.21 -26.14
N ASP A 253 20.37 -7.50 -27.19
CA ASP A 253 21.14 -7.45 -28.43
C ASP A 253 22.59 -6.98 -28.19
N ARG A 254 22.78 -5.94 -27.37
CA ARG A 254 24.12 -5.45 -26.99
C ARG A 254 24.90 -6.50 -26.19
N ILE A 255 24.29 -7.20 -25.27
CA ILE A 255 24.89 -8.27 -24.46
C ILE A 255 25.38 -9.39 -25.40
N GLU A 256 24.52 -9.86 -26.32
CA GLU A 256 24.81 -10.97 -27.22
C GLU A 256 25.88 -10.62 -28.27
N GLN A 257 26.00 -9.35 -28.65
CA GLN A 257 27.02 -8.87 -29.58
C GLN A 257 28.35 -8.50 -28.91
N THR A 258 28.45 -8.59 -27.60
CA THR A 258 29.69 -8.25 -26.89
C THR A 258 30.82 -9.27 -27.23
N GLU A 259 31.98 -8.78 -27.59
CA GLU A 259 33.14 -9.63 -27.85
C GLU A 259 33.46 -10.52 -26.62
N GLY A 260 33.58 -11.82 -26.86
CA GLY A 260 33.81 -12.80 -25.80
C GLY A 260 32.54 -13.29 -25.09
N TYR A 261 31.35 -12.86 -25.51
CA TYR A 261 30.07 -13.39 -24.98
C TYR A 261 29.91 -14.88 -25.39
N TYR A 262 29.41 -15.65 -24.45
CA TYR A 262 28.88 -17.00 -24.66
C TYR A 262 27.69 -17.27 -23.80
N GLN A 263 26.81 -18.20 -24.21
CA GLN A 263 25.61 -18.53 -23.47
C GLN A 263 25.94 -19.07 -22.07
N GLY A 264 25.35 -18.46 -21.02
CA GLY A 264 25.61 -18.82 -19.63
C GLY A 264 26.77 -18.09 -18.97
N ILE A 265 27.44 -17.17 -19.68
CA ILE A 265 28.46 -16.28 -19.07
C ILE A 265 27.87 -15.58 -17.82
N PRO A 266 28.60 -15.49 -16.69
CA PRO A 266 28.17 -14.68 -15.57
C PRO A 266 28.06 -13.21 -15.97
N ILE A 267 26.94 -12.56 -15.64
CA ILE A 267 26.66 -11.17 -15.99
C ILE A 267 26.62 -10.33 -14.71
N ALA A 268 27.48 -9.34 -14.64
CA ALA A 268 27.47 -8.30 -13.62
C ALA A 268 26.71 -7.08 -14.16
N LEU A 269 25.45 -6.95 -13.80
CA LEU A 269 24.63 -5.76 -14.06
C LEU A 269 24.51 -4.98 -12.77
N VAL A 270 25.01 -3.76 -12.77
CA VAL A 270 25.04 -2.91 -11.59
C VAL A 270 24.12 -1.72 -11.82
N GLY A 271 23.28 -1.46 -10.81
CA GLY A 271 22.32 -0.39 -10.87
C GLY A 271 20.92 -0.81 -11.34
N VAL A 272 20.14 0.17 -11.75
CA VAL A 272 18.77 -0.04 -12.25
C VAL A 272 18.75 -0.08 -13.77
N ILE A 273 17.78 -0.77 -14.34
CA ILE A 273 17.55 -0.73 -15.79
C ILE A 273 16.72 0.49 -16.13
N GLY A 274 17.23 1.33 -17.03
CA GLY A 274 16.52 2.47 -17.59
C GLY A 274 16.28 3.58 -16.58
N TYR A 275 17.32 4.06 -15.93
CA TYR A 275 17.27 5.26 -15.11
C TYR A 275 16.84 6.46 -15.99
N ASP A 276 15.95 7.32 -15.49
CA ASP A 276 15.31 8.45 -16.20
C ASP A 276 14.60 8.11 -17.53
N GLU A 277 14.46 6.84 -17.87
CA GLU A 277 13.78 6.42 -19.10
C GLU A 277 12.25 6.43 -18.99
N PHE A 278 11.71 6.71 -17.82
CA PHE A 278 10.27 6.79 -17.61
C PHE A 278 9.86 8.20 -17.15
N PRO A 279 9.88 9.21 -18.04
CA PRO A 279 9.42 10.54 -17.69
C PRO A 279 7.90 10.51 -17.49
N THR A 280 7.45 10.88 -16.30
CA THR A 280 6.05 11.19 -16.02
C THR A 280 5.82 12.67 -16.28
N THR A 281 4.67 13.04 -16.85
CA THR A 281 4.28 14.45 -16.88
C THR A 281 3.90 14.89 -15.46
N ASP A 282 4.05 16.17 -15.14
CA ASP A 282 3.68 16.71 -13.82
C ASP A 282 2.25 16.36 -13.40
N ILE A 283 1.33 16.24 -14.35
CA ILE A 283 -0.06 15.89 -14.09
C ILE A 283 -0.19 14.39 -13.80
N THR A 284 0.37 13.53 -14.65
CA THR A 284 0.28 12.08 -14.50
C THR A 284 1.14 11.58 -13.35
N GLY A 285 2.29 12.20 -13.10
CA GLY A 285 3.15 11.90 -11.95
C GLY A 285 2.44 12.08 -10.63
N LYS A 286 1.74 13.21 -10.44
CA LYS A 286 0.96 13.46 -9.21
C LYS A 286 -0.16 12.46 -8.96
N VAL A 287 -0.80 11.97 -10.02
CA VAL A 287 -1.90 10.98 -9.92
C VAL A 287 -1.36 9.59 -9.62
N THR A 288 -0.19 9.25 -10.17
CA THR A 288 0.40 7.91 -10.05
C THR A 288 1.46 7.79 -8.96
N ASP A 289 1.78 8.90 -8.30
CA ASP A 289 2.71 8.90 -7.17
C ASP A 289 2.19 7.96 -6.06
N GLY A 290 3.06 7.09 -5.62
CA GLY A 290 2.69 6.05 -4.65
C GLY A 290 1.95 4.82 -5.23
N MET A 291 1.60 4.79 -6.51
CA MET A 291 1.06 3.58 -7.14
C MET A 291 2.17 2.55 -7.35
N ILE A 292 1.86 1.28 -6.99
CA ILE A 292 2.83 0.18 -7.11
C ILE A 292 3.21 0.00 -8.58
N GLY A 293 4.52 -0.05 -8.84
CA GLY A 293 5.08 -0.22 -10.19
C GLY A 293 5.26 1.08 -10.97
N LEU A 294 4.74 2.21 -10.50
CA LEU A 294 4.87 3.51 -11.15
C LEU A 294 5.75 4.51 -10.39
N SER A 295 6.11 4.19 -9.15
CA SER A 295 7.05 4.99 -8.36
C SER A 295 8.49 4.76 -8.83
N GLY A 296 9.28 5.83 -8.87
CA GLY A 296 10.69 5.82 -9.24
C GLY A 296 10.95 6.08 -10.74
N ASP A 297 12.14 6.60 -10.99
CA ASP A 297 12.56 7.07 -12.32
C ASP A 297 13.27 5.97 -13.16
N TYR A 298 13.01 4.70 -12.83
CA TYR A 298 13.63 3.53 -13.45
C TYR A 298 12.59 2.58 -14.05
N LEU A 299 13.02 1.76 -15.01
CA LEU A 299 12.17 0.73 -15.61
C LEU A 299 12.14 -0.54 -14.76
N ILE A 300 13.30 -1.04 -14.33
CA ILE A 300 13.43 -2.21 -13.46
C ILE A 300 14.47 -1.93 -12.36
N TYR A 301 14.10 -2.18 -11.10
CA TYR A 301 14.93 -1.85 -9.93
C TYR A 301 15.88 -2.95 -9.46
N LYS A 302 15.46 -4.22 -9.48
CA LYS A 302 16.21 -5.32 -8.84
C LYS A 302 16.69 -6.38 -9.80
N GLY A 303 17.86 -6.99 -9.51
CA GLY A 303 18.46 -8.06 -10.31
C GLY A 303 17.54 -9.25 -10.57
N ALA A 304 16.80 -9.74 -9.57
CA ALA A 304 15.83 -10.82 -9.76
C ALA A 304 14.70 -10.45 -10.74
N ASP A 305 14.33 -9.18 -10.79
CA ASP A 305 13.28 -8.67 -11.67
C ASP A 305 13.80 -8.56 -13.12
N TYR A 306 15.11 -8.25 -13.33
CA TYR A 306 15.72 -8.27 -14.65
C TYR A 306 15.67 -9.66 -15.26
N GLN A 307 16.10 -10.67 -14.50
CA GLN A 307 16.10 -12.06 -14.96
C GLN A 307 14.68 -12.52 -15.27
N ALA A 308 13.74 -12.22 -14.40
CA ALA A 308 12.33 -12.56 -14.60
C ALA A 308 11.77 -11.89 -15.87
N PHE A 309 12.08 -10.61 -16.09
CA PHE A 309 11.62 -9.89 -17.28
C PHE A 309 12.24 -10.46 -18.56
N MET A 310 13.57 -10.62 -18.60
CA MET A 310 14.27 -11.18 -19.74
C MET A 310 13.77 -12.58 -20.10
N GLN A 311 13.57 -13.44 -19.10
CA GLN A 311 13.10 -14.80 -19.29
C GLN A 311 11.64 -14.87 -19.74
N ASN A 312 10.74 -14.14 -19.07
CA ASN A 312 9.30 -14.29 -19.31
C ASN A 312 8.81 -13.54 -20.54
N TYR A 313 9.44 -12.43 -20.91
CA TYR A 313 9.00 -11.58 -22.02
C TYR A 313 9.89 -11.66 -23.25
N LEU A 314 11.19 -11.93 -23.10
CA LEU A 314 12.13 -12.03 -24.20
C LEU A 314 12.58 -13.47 -24.48
N GLY A 315 12.25 -14.43 -23.60
CA GLY A 315 12.68 -15.82 -23.73
C GLY A 315 14.18 -16.05 -23.49
N ALA A 316 14.91 -15.03 -23.02
CA ALA A 316 16.35 -15.08 -22.79
C ALA A 316 16.66 -15.49 -21.34
N THR A 317 17.37 -16.60 -21.16
CA THR A 317 17.86 -17.04 -19.86
C THR A 317 19.29 -16.55 -19.68
N LEU A 318 19.47 -15.46 -18.94
CA LEU A 318 20.75 -14.85 -18.64
C LEU A 318 21.20 -15.25 -17.21
N ASN A 319 22.53 -15.35 -17.01
CA ASN A 319 23.09 -15.72 -15.71
C ASN A 319 23.56 -14.47 -14.94
N PHE A 320 22.62 -13.69 -14.42
CA PHE A 320 22.94 -12.53 -13.60
C PHE A 320 23.52 -12.94 -12.26
N LEU A 321 24.63 -12.31 -11.88
CA LEU A 321 25.25 -12.45 -10.58
C LEU A 321 24.39 -11.79 -9.50
N ASP A 322 24.53 -12.28 -8.28
CA ASP A 322 23.87 -11.68 -7.12
C ASP A 322 24.39 -10.25 -6.89
N PRO A 323 23.52 -9.27 -6.63
CA PRO A 323 23.92 -7.88 -6.36
C PRO A 323 24.98 -7.72 -5.27
N ASP A 324 24.99 -8.59 -4.26
CA ASP A 324 25.97 -8.55 -3.18
C ASP A 324 27.39 -8.90 -3.67
N THR A 325 27.50 -9.75 -4.72
CA THR A 325 28.79 -10.11 -5.34
C THR A 325 29.26 -9.11 -6.38
N VAL A 326 28.34 -8.33 -6.91
CA VAL A 326 28.62 -7.33 -7.96
C VAL A 326 29.14 -6.02 -7.36
N GLY A 327 28.94 -5.78 -6.08
CA GLY A 327 29.31 -4.53 -5.40
C GLY A 327 30.81 -4.17 -5.52
N GLU A 328 31.70 -5.17 -5.54
CA GLU A 328 33.14 -4.94 -5.72
C GLU A 328 33.50 -4.52 -7.14
N ILE A 329 32.78 -4.99 -8.15
CA ILE A 329 32.98 -4.67 -9.57
C ILE A 329 32.79 -3.19 -9.85
N TYR A 330 31.91 -2.54 -9.12
CA TYR A 330 31.61 -1.11 -9.19
C TYR A 330 32.84 -0.21 -8.99
N MET A 331 33.81 -0.71 -8.23
CA MET A 331 35.01 0.04 -7.84
C MET A 331 36.19 -0.22 -8.81
N THR A 332 36.03 -1.13 -9.75
CA THR A 332 37.12 -1.46 -10.69
C THR A 332 37.27 -0.36 -11.75
N GLN A 333 38.52 -0.11 -12.19
CA GLN A 333 38.80 0.87 -13.19
C GLN A 333 38.16 0.50 -14.53
N GLU A 334 38.11 -0.79 -14.83
CA GLU A 334 37.49 -1.35 -16.04
C GLU A 334 36.00 -0.97 -16.11
N TYR A 335 35.28 -1.01 -15.00
CA TYR A 335 33.87 -0.62 -14.96
C TYR A 335 33.68 0.90 -15.02
N ILE A 336 34.56 1.66 -14.35
CA ILE A 336 34.51 3.14 -14.34
C ILE A 336 34.68 3.69 -15.75
N ASP A 337 35.62 3.13 -16.54
CA ASP A 337 35.93 3.55 -17.90
C ASP A 337 34.87 3.16 -18.94
N MET A 338 33.84 2.36 -18.53
CA MET A 338 32.75 1.99 -19.44
C MET A 338 31.76 3.14 -19.63
N ASP A 339 31.19 3.21 -20.82
CA ASP A 339 30.05 4.07 -21.10
C ASP A 339 28.78 3.52 -20.44
N THR A 340 27.82 4.39 -20.16
CA THR A 340 26.48 3.96 -19.76
C THR A 340 25.67 3.56 -21.01
N PHE A 341 24.90 2.48 -20.92
CA PHE A 341 23.99 2.09 -22.01
C PHE A 341 23.04 3.24 -22.37
N PRO A 342 22.85 3.58 -23.66
CA PRO A 342 23.20 2.79 -24.88
C PRO A 342 24.59 3.04 -25.49
N GLY A 343 25.51 3.61 -24.77
CA GLY A 343 26.89 3.84 -25.27
C GLY A 343 27.53 2.58 -25.83
N ALA A 344 28.48 2.77 -26.77
CA ALA A 344 29.08 1.66 -27.46
C ALA A 344 29.89 0.71 -26.55
N ASN A 345 30.53 1.26 -25.53
CA ASN A 345 31.34 0.54 -24.54
C ASN A 345 30.56 0.26 -23.24
N SER A 346 29.23 0.05 -23.32
CA SER A 346 28.39 -0.21 -22.15
C SER A 346 28.41 -1.67 -21.69
N THR A 347 29.04 -2.56 -22.50
CA THR A 347 29.23 -3.97 -22.19
C THR A 347 30.68 -4.38 -22.48
N ARG A 348 31.27 -5.18 -21.59
CA ARG A 348 32.65 -5.68 -21.75
C ARG A 348 32.84 -6.98 -20.98
N VAL A 349 33.57 -7.93 -21.53
CA VAL A 349 34.00 -9.13 -20.80
C VAL A 349 35.35 -8.88 -20.13
N VAL A 350 35.37 -9.07 -18.80
CA VAL A 350 36.58 -8.96 -17.96
C VAL A 350 36.67 -10.21 -17.11
N ASP A 351 37.77 -10.92 -17.19
CA ASP A 351 38.04 -12.15 -16.42
C ASP A 351 36.90 -13.20 -16.44
N GLY A 352 36.26 -13.33 -17.62
CA GLY A 352 35.18 -14.29 -17.81
C GLY A 352 33.83 -13.86 -17.26
N ILE A 353 33.68 -12.61 -16.80
CA ILE A 353 32.43 -11.99 -16.36
C ILE A 353 32.06 -10.89 -17.35
N LEU A 354 30.81 -10.87 -17.80
CA LEU A 354 30.29 -9.80 -18.65
C LEU A 354 29.81 -8.65 -17.79
N TYR A 355 30.47 -7.52 -17.83
CA TYR A 355 30.05 -6.27 -17.20
C TYR A 355 29.03 -5.55 -18.05
N VAL A 356 27.95 -5.09 -17.44
CA VAL A 356 26.89 -4.31 -18.07
C VAL A 356 26.62 -3.06 -17.24
N LYS A 357 26.86 -1.88 -17.84
CA LYS A 357 26.66 -0.60 -17.18
C LYS A 357 25.39 0.08 -17.70
N THR A 358 24.38 0.18 -16.86
CA THR A 358 23.06 0.75 -17.21
C THR A 358 22.80 2.12 -16.62
N GLU A 359 23.61 2.54 -15.65
CA GLU A 359 23.53 3.87 -15.05
C GLU A 359 24.89 4.37 -14.58
N ASN A 360 25.04 5.69 -14.50
CA ASN A 360 26.16 6.33 -13.81
C ASN A 360 25.81 6.48 -12.34
N CYS A 361 26.34 5.61 -11.52
CA CYS A 361 26.06 5.65 -10.10
C CYS A 361 26.89 6.71 -9.40
N GLY A 362 26.30 7.88 -9.17
CA GLY A 362 26.68 8.81 -8.11
C GLY A 362 28.15 9.20 -7.97
N ARG A 363 28.90 9.29 -9.07
CA ARG A 363 30.29 9.71 -9.10
C ARG A 363 30.53 10.91 -10.02
N ASP A 364 29.51 11.78 -10.13
CA ASP A 364 29.71 13.12 -10.69
C ASP A 364 30.15 14.09 -9.59
#